data_362eb2c09c6644112fd555e71e2a3959
#
_entry.id   362eb2c09c6644112fd555e71e2a3959
#
_cell.length_a   1.000
_cell.length_b   1.000
_cell.length_c   1.000
_cell.angle_alpha   90.00
_cell.angle_beta   90.00
_cell.angle_gamma   90.00
#
_symmetry.space_group_name_H-M   'P 1'
#
loop_
_entity.id
_entity.type
_entity.pdbx_description
1 polymer ?
#
loop_
_entity_poly.entity_id
_entity_poly.type
_entity_poly.pdbx_seq_one_letter_code
_entity_poly.pdbx_strand_id
1 'polypeptide(L)'
;ILGADVPICLLKETAIVQGIGEQITPVSIPDNLHIILIKPRIGLSTKKVFDNLKNKNNKKMDTFTGTNSIKVFSNHIKKLRNDLLKTSIYFVPLLSDIINFLNAQNGNYYTQMSGSGTTCFGLFDSRVDAIRALTNAKIKYPEMWCMMAKLI
;
A
#
# COMPACT_ATOMS: atom_id res chain seq x y z
N ILE A 1 -18.55 8.13 -18.03
CA ILE A 1 -18.14 8.76 -16.78
C ILE A 1 -16.90 8.03 -16.32
N LEU A 2 -15.79 8.75 -16.13
CA LEU A 2 -14.55 8.23 -15.59
C LEU A 2 -14.71 8.01 -14.06
N GLY A 3 -14.01 7.01 -13.49
CA GLY A 3 -14.10 6.69 -12.07
C GLY A 3 -13.51 7.79 -11.16
N ALA A 4 -13.83 7.75 -9.87
CA ALA A 4 -13.40 8.72 -8.85
C ALA A 4 -11.86 8.79 -8.68
N ASP A 5 -11.13 7.74 -9.05
CA ASP A 5 -9.67 7.68 -8.94
C ASP A 5 -8.92 8.36 -10.09
N VAL A 6 -9.61 8.80 -11.15
CA VAL A 6 -8.96 9.40 -12.32
C VAL A 6 -8.25 10.72 -11.98
N PRO A 7 -8.83 11.65 -11.19
CA PRO A 7 -8.18 12.89 -10.83
C PRO A 7 -6.83 12.69 -10.14
N ILE A 8 -6.74 11.75 -9.17
CA ILE A 8 -5.48 11.47 -8.46
C ILE A 8 -4.44 10.85 -9.39
N CYS A 9 -4.83 9.99 -10.33
CA CYS A 9 -3.92 9.42 -11.31
C CYS A 9 -3.31 10.47 -12.26
N LEU A 10 -4.06 11.54 -12.55
CA LEU A 10 -3.59 12.63 -13.40
C LEU A 10 -2.66 13.59 -12.67
N LEU A 11 -2.80 13.72 -11.34
CA LEU A 11 -2.01 14.63 -10.52
C LEU A 11 -0.51 14.29 -10.54
N LYS A 12 -0.19 12.99 -10.62
CA LYS A 12 1.20 12.47 -10.60
C LYS A 12 2.02 12.93 -9.39
N GLU A 13 1.38 13.18 -8.27
CA GLU A 13 1.98 13.61 -7.01
C GLU A 13 1.39 12.79 -5.86
N THR A 14 2.13 12.72 -4.76
CA THR A 14 1.60 12.11 -3.55
C THR A 14 0.55 13.03 -2.93
N ALA A 15 -0.62 12.48 -2.62
CA ALA A 15 -1.72 13.26 -2.07
C ALA A 15 -2.55 12.46 -1.06
N ILE A 16 -3.24 13.19 -0.19
CA ILE A 16 -4.33 12.66 0.63
C ILE A 16 -5.63 12.82 -0.17
N VAL A 17 -6.36 11.73 -0.26
CA VAL A 17 -7.65 11.69 -0.95
C VAL A 17 -8.74 11.44 0.08
N GLN A 18 -9.78 12.27 0.08
CA GLN A 18 -10.91 12.18 1.00
C GLN A 18 -12.25 12.23 0.24
N GLY A 19 -13.34 12.02 0.98
CA GLY A 19 -14.66 11.94 0.37
C GLY A 19 -14.82 10.66 -0.46
N ILE A 20 -15.40 10.79 -1.63
CA ILE A 20 -15.49 9.72 -2.64
C ILE A 20 -14.35 9.78 -3.68
N GLY A 21 -13.28 10.55 -3.38
CA GLY A 21 -12.14 10.77 -4.28
C GLY A 21 -12.02 12.20 -4.82
N GLU A 22 -12.93 13.10 -4.46
CA GLU A 22 -13.02 14.48 -4.97
C GLU A 22 -12.14 15.46 -4.19
N GLN A 23 -11.82 15.17 -2.93
CA GLN A 23 -10.99 16.05 -2.11
C GLN A 23 -9.55 15.56 -2.14
N ILE A 24 -8.74 16.20 -2.97
CA ILE A 24 -7.33 15.82 -3.17
C ILE A 24 -6.45 16.91 -2.60
N THR A 25 -5.60 16.56 -1.63
CA THR A 25 -4.64 17.47 -1.01
C THR A 25 -3.23 16.95 -1.23
N PRO A 26 -2.42 17.58 -2.09
CA PRO A 26 -1.02 17.20 -2.28
C PRO A 26 -0.25 17.31 -0.97
N VAL A 27 0.68 16.37 -0.75
CA VAL A 27 1.52 16.35 0.44
C VAL A 27 2.96 15.96 0.07
N SER A 28 3.93 16.60 0.73
CA SER A 28 5.33 16.20 0.58
C SER A 28 5.61 14.92 1.34
N ILE A 29 6.37 14.03 0.72
CA ILE A 29 6.93 12.84 1.34
C ILE A 29 8.45 12.84 1.15
N PRO A 30 9.23 12.07 1.96
CA PRO A 30 10.67 12.01 1.77
C PRO A 30 11.04 11.55 0.36
N ASP A 31 12.05 12.18 -0.21
CA ASP A 31 12.70 11.70 -1.44
C ASP A 31 13.33 10.32 -1.23
N ASN A 32 13.65 9.59 -2.24
CA ASN A 32 14.34 8.29 -2.17
C ASN A 32 13.57 7.14 -1.49
N LEU A 33 12.24 7.24 -1.41
CA LEU A 33 11.43 6.11 -1.01
C LEU A 33 11.27 5.12 -2.16
N HIS A 34 11.45 3.84 -1.84
CA HIS A 34 11.27 2.74 -2.78
C HIS A 34 10.11 1.85 -2.32
N ILE A 35 9.32 1.39 -3.26
CA ILE A 35 8.20 0.50 -3.01
C ILE A 35 8.41 -0.83 -3.73
N ILE A 36 8.20 -1.92 -3.03
CA ILE A 36 8.06 -3.25 -3.62
C ILE A 36 6.59 -3.61 -3.66
N LEU A 37 6.13 -4.01 -4.82
CA LEU A 37 4.77 -4.44 -5.08
C LEU A 37 4.75 -5.94 -5.37
N ILE A 38 3.86 -6.67 -4.71
CA ILE A 38 3.60 -8.09 -4.97
C ILE A 38 2.11 -8.28 -5.21
N LYS A 39 1.76 -8.80 -6.39
CA LYS A 39 0.38 -9.07 -6.76
C LYS A 39 0.22 -10.55 -7.12
N PRO A 40 -0.55 -11.33 -6.35
CA PRO A 40 -0.88 -12.70 -6.72
C PRO A 40 -1.79 -12.72 -7.97
N ARG A 41 -1.79 -13.85 -8.69
CA ARG A 41 -2.68 -14.06 -9.85
C ARG A 41 -4.14 -14.30 -9.48
N ILE A 42 -4.52 -13.99 -8.25
CA ILE A 42 -5.88 -14.16 -7.73
C ILE A 42 -6.58 -12.81 -7.77
N GLY A 43 -7.71 -12.75 -8.47
CA GLY A 43 -8.58 -11.58 -8.46
C GLY A 43 -9.46 -11.56 -7.22
N LEU A 44 -9.76 -10.36 -6.71
CA LEU A 44 -10.72 -10.14 -5.64
C LEU A 44 -11.64 -8.98 -6.03
N SER A 45 -12.94 -9.21 -6.02
CA SER A 45 -13.89 -8.16 -6.34
C SER A 45 -13.96 -7.12 -5.23
N THR A 46 -13.69 -5.86 -5.57
CA THR A 46 -13.83 -4.71 -4.66
C THR A 46 -15.23 -4.66 -4.05
N LYS A 47 -16.27 -4.85 -4.85
CA LYS A 47 -17.66 -4.90 -4.36
C LYS A 47 -17.83 -5.99 -3.30
N LYS A 48 -17.30 -7.22 -3.56
CA LYS A 48 -17.40 -8.34 -2.62
C LYS A 48 -16.72 -8.00 -1.28
N VAL A 49 -15.58 -7.30 -1.29
CA VAL A 49 -14.90 -6.87 -0.06
C VAL A 49 -15.75 -5.87 0.71
N PHE A 50 -16.29 -4.84 0.05
CA PHE A 50 -17.12 -3.82 0.69
C PHE A 50 -18.44 -4.38 1.24
N ASP A 51 -19.09 -5.28 0.51
CA ASP A 51 -20.35 -5.92 0.93
C ASP A 51 -20.16 -6.77 2.21
N ASN A 52 -18.96 -7.33 2.42
CA ASN A 52 -18.61 -8.17 3.57
C ASN A 52 -17.85 -7.44 4.67
N LEU A 53 -17.73 -6.12 4.59
CA LEU A 53 -17.05 -5.33 5.60
C LEU A 53 -17.89 -5.27 6.88
N LYS A 54 -17.37 -5.85 7.97
CA LYS A 54 -18.10 -5.96 9.25
C LYS A 54 -18.27 -4.61 9.97
N ASN A 55 -17.28 -3.73 9.86
CA ASN A 55 -17.31 -2.39 10.45
C ASN A 55 -17.13 -1.34 9.37
N LYS A 56 -18.14 -0.52 9.14
CA LYS A 56 -18.15 0.56 8.14
C LYS A 56 -17.85 1.94 8.76
N ASN A 57 -17.89 2.04 10.09
CA ASN A 57 -17.73 3.29 10.83
C ASN A 57 -16.46 3.25 11.70
N ASN A 58 -15.31 3.16 11.06
CA ASN A 58 -14.03 3.19 11.75
C ASN A 58 -13.67 4.62 12.17
N LYS A 59 -12.88 4.73 13.25
CA LYS A 59 -12.35 6.01 13.71
C LYS A 59 -11.55 6.69 12.59
N LYS A 60 -11.71 8.00 12.41
CA LYS A 60 -10.90 8.74 11.45
C LYS A 60 -9.41 8.57 11.77
N MET A 61 -8.59 8.49 10.74
CA MET A 61 -7.14 8.49 10.88
C MET A 61 -6.63 9.92 11.09
N ASP A 62 -5.47 10.06 11.74
CA ASP A 62 -4.83 11.35 11.94
C ASP A 62 -4.49 11.99 10.57
N THR A 63 -4.70 13.28 10.46
CA THR A 63 -4.37 14.04 9.25
C THR A 63 -2.84 14.12 9.10
N PHE A 64 -2.36 13.90 7.89
CA PHE A 64 -0.96 14.08 7.51
C PHE A 64 -0.80 15.40 6.76
N THR A 65 0.16 16.20 7.18
CA THR A 65 0.44 17.51 6.57
C THR A 65 1.67 17.52 5.66
N GLY A 66 2.24 16.34 5.44
CA GLY A 66 3.48 16.19 4.67
C GLY A 66 4.74 16.34 5.52
N THR A 67 5.85 15.76 5.06
CA THR A 67 7.18 15.89 5.66
C THR A 67 8.26 15.35 4.74
N ASN A 68 9.45 15.95 4.76
CA ASN A 68 10.63 15.40 4.09
C ASN A 68 11.49 14.54 5.04
N SER A 69 11.11 14.42 6.31
CA SER A 69 11.81 13.59 7.29
C SER A 69 11.31 12.14 7.23
N ILE A 70 12.20 11.20 6.89
CA ILE A 70 11.89 9.76 6.87
C ILE A 70 11.40 9.25 8.23
N LYS A 71 11.98 9.75 9.32
CA LYS A 71 11.60 9.38 10.69
C LYS A 71 10.16 9.81 11.01
N VAL A 72 9.81 11.05 10.68
CA VAL A 72 8.45 11.59 10.91
C VAL A 72 7.45 10.85 10.04
N PHE A 73 7.76 10.66 8.76
CA PHE A 73 6.95 9.92 7.81
C PHE A 73 6.71 8.48 8.28
N SER A 74 7.77 7.74 8.61
CA SER A 74 7.68 6.36 9.10
C SER A 74 6.81 6.24 10.36
N ASN A 75 6.98 7.16 11.32
CA ASN A 75 6.15 7.17 12.53
C ASN A 75 4.68 7.44 12.24
N HIS A 76 4.38 8.25 11.22
CA HIS A 76 3.01 8.53 10.81
C HIS A 76 2.38 7.32 10.10
N ILE A 77 3.03 6.79 9.05
CA ILE A 77 2.44 5.70 8.26
C ILE A 77 2.25 4.40 9.05
N LYS A 78 3.08 4.14 10.07
CA LYS A 78 2.91 2.98 10.98
C LYS A 78 1.59 3.02 11.75
N LYS A 79 0.95 4.19 11.88
CA LYS A 79 -0.36 4.34 12.52
C LYS A 79 -1.52 4.17 11.53
N LEU A 80 -1.21 4.18 10.23
CA LEU A 80 -2.24 3.98 9.19
C LEU A 80 -2.66 2.51 9.14
N ARG A 81 -3.90 2.32 8.76
CA ARG A 81 -4.50 0.99 8.59
C ARG A 81 -5.23 0.91 7.25
N ASN A 82 -5.44 -0.30 6.80
CA ASN A 82 -6.36 -0.57 5.71
C ASN A 82 -7.56 -1.36 6.26
N ASP A 83 -8.70 -0.71 6.37
CA ASP A 83 -9.91 -1.29 6.95
C ASP A 83 -10.46 -2.47 6.13
N LEU A 84 -10.07 -2.60 4.87
CA LEU A 84 -10.46 -3.68 3.97
C LEU A 84 -9.59 -4.93 4.14
N LEU A 85 -8.38 -4.79 4.74
CA LEU A 85 -7.37 -5.84 4.80
C LEU A 85 -7.91 -7.15 5.42
N LYS A 86 -8.56 -7.06 6.57
CA LYS A 86 -9.08 -8.24 7.29
C LYS A 86 -10.10 -9.02 6.44
N THR A 87 -10.97 -8.30 5.76
CA THR A 87 -11.98 -8.90 4.87
C THR A 87 -11.31 -9.51 3.64
N SER A 88 -10.31 -8.84 3.07
CA SER A 88 -9.58 -9.34 1.90
C SER A 88 -8.78 -10.60 2.23
N ILE A 89 -8.13 -10.67 3.41
CA ILE A 89 -7.44 -11.88 3.89
C ILE A 89 -8.42 -13.04 4.08
N TYR A 90 -9.65 -12.79 4.56
CA TYR A 90 -10.65 -13.84 4.69
C TYR A 90 -10.97 -14.52 3.35
N PHE A 91 -11.02 -13.76 2.25
CA PHE A 91 -11.25 -14.30 0.91
C PHE A 91 -9.99 -14.83 0.23
N VAL A 92 -8.84 -14.24 0.53
CA VAL A 92 -7.53 -14.59 -0.05
C VAL A 92 -6.49 -14.67 1.06
N PRO A 93 -6.40 -15.80 1.80
CA PRO A 93 -5.46 -15.96 2.92
C PRO A 93 -3.99 -15.73 2.54
N LEU A 94 -3.61 -15.98 1.29
CA LEU A 94 -2.28 -15.73 0.73
C LEU A 94 -1.79 -14.29 0.94
N LEU A 95 -2.69 -13.31 1.09
CA LEU A 95 -2.33 -11.92 1.40
C LEU A 95 -1.59 -11.80 2.73
N SER A 96 -1.97 -12.61 3.73
CA SER A 96 -1.26 -12.66 5.02
C SER A 96 0.19 -13.12 4.85
N ASP A 97 0.42 -14.15 4.02
CA ASP A 97 1.76 -14.68 3.76
C ASP A 97 2.64 -13.65 3.04
N ILE A 98 2.07 -12.93 2.07
CA ILE A 98 2.78 -11.86 1.35
C ILE A 98 3.14 -10.71 2.30
N ILE A 99 2.22 -10.28 3.16
CA ILE A 99 2.46 -9.23 4.15
C ILE A 99 3.55 -9.65 5.14
N ASN A 100 3.47 -10.87 5.66
CA ASN A 100 4.49 -11.41 6.57
C ASN A 100 5.86 -11.51 5.88
N PHE A 101 5.89 -11.95 4.62
CA PHE A 101 7.11 -11.98 3.84
C PHE A 101 7.73 -10.59 3.67
N LEU A 102 6.94 -9.58 3.30
CA LEU A 102 7.41 -8.20 3.14
C LEU A 102 7.92 -7.63 4.48
N ASN A 103 7.19 -7.87 5.58
CA ASN A 103 7.59 -7.41 6.91
C ASN A 103 8.93 -8.01 7.37
N ALA A 104 9.27 -9.21 6.91
CA ALA A 104 10.52 -9.90 7.25
C ALA A 104 11.72 -9.43 6.40
N GLN A 105 11.53 -8.58 5.40
CA GLN A 105 12.63 -8.09 4.58
C GLN A 105 13.44 -7.02 5.31
N ASN A 106 14.77 -7.14 5.27
CA ASN A 106 15.67 -6.12 5.82
C ASN A 106 15.42 -4.75 5.18
N GLY A 107 15.39 -3.69 5.99
CA GLY A 107 15.16 -2.32 5.52
C GLY A 107 13.68 -2.01 5.21
N ASN A 108 12.77 -2.97 5.31
CA ASN A 108 11.35 -2.68 5.21
C ASN A 108 10.86 -2.03 6.51
N TYR A 109 10.25 -0.88 6.42
CA TYR A 109 9.73 -0.15 7.57
C TYR A 109 8.21 -0.02 7.60
N TYR A 110 7.52 -0.37 6.49
CA TYR A 110 6.06 -0.40 6.44
C TYR A 110 5.58 -1.35 5.35
N THR A 111 4.57 -2.12 5.68
CA THR A 111 3.88 -3.03 4.73
C THR A 111 2.38 -2.87 4.83
N GLN A 112 1.71 -2.86 3.71
CA GLN A 112 0.25 -2.82 3.68
C GLN A 112 -0.28 -3.42 2.36
N MET A 113 -1.58 -3.70 2.33
CA MET A 113 -2.33 -4.01 1.11
C MET A 113 -2.84 -2.72 0.48
N SER A 114 -2.77 -2.59 -0.84
CA SER A 114 -3.30 -1.46 -1.60
C SER A 114 -4.80 -1.62 -1.85
N GLY A 115 -5.58 -0.61 -1.43
CA GLY A 115 -7.02 -0.58 -1.63
C GLY A 115 -7.72 -1.84 -1.12
N SER A 116 -8.59 -2.44 -1.93
CA SER A 116 -9.28 -3.71 -1.64
C SER A 116 -8.45 -4.97 -1.93
N GLY A 117 -7.20 -4.79 -2.37
CA GLY A 117 -6.30 -5.88 -2.74
C GLY A 117 -6.39 -6.22 -4.24
N THR A 118 -5.69 -7.22 -4.70
CA THR A 118 -4.83 -8.16 -3.99
C THR A 118 -3.34 -7.75 -3.94
N THR A 119 -3.01 -6.56 -4.42
CA THR A 119 -1.64 -6.06 -4.37
C THR A 119 -1.24 -5.71 -2.95
N CYS A 120 -0.12 -6.25 -2.47
CA CYS A 120 0.55 -5.85 -1.23
C CYS A 120 1.83 -5.09 -1.55
N PHE A 121 2.23 -4.19 -0.66
CA PHE A 121 3.45 -3.42 -0.83
C PHE A 121 4.27 -3.31 0.44
N GLY A 122 5.59 -3.15 0.27
CA GLY A 122 6.54 -2.82 1.33
C GLY A 122 7.32 -1.57 0.97
N LEU A 123 7.60 -0.71 1.94
CA LEU A 123 8.35 0.54 1.77
C LEU A 123 9.76 0.43 2.33
N PHE A 124 10.71 1.00 1.60
CA PHE A 124 12.15 0.99 1.88
C PHE A 124 12.72 2.40 1.64
N ASP A 125 13.67 2.82 2.47
CA ASP A 125 14.48 4.03 2.26
C ASP A 125 15.81 3.73 1.56
N SER A 126 16.19 2.45 1.51
CA SER A 126 17.39 1.95 0.82
C SER A 126 17.02 1.25 -0.48
N ARG A 127 17.57 1.77 -1.60
CA ARG A 127 17.44 1.10 -2.91
C ARG A 127 18.02 -0.31 -2.91
N VAL A 128 19.13 -0.51 -2.20
CA VAL A 128 19.80 -1.82 -2.11
C VAL A 128 18.92 -2.86 -1.43
N ASP A 129 18.28 -2.47 -0.29
CA ASP A 129 17.39 -3.37 0.43
C ASP A 129 16.11 -3.65 -0.37
N ALA A 130 15.58 -2.64 -1.07
CA ALA A 130 14.45 -2.83 -1.98
C ALA A 130 14.77 -3.83 -3.11
N ILE A 131 15.96 -3.71 -3.75
CA ILE A 131 16.39 -4.66 -4.79
C ILE A 131 16.51 -6.07 -4.21
N ARG A 132 17.10 -6.22 -3.02
CA ARG A 132 17.22 -7.52 -2.33
C ARG A 132 15.85 -8.11 -2.04
N ALA A 133 14.92 -7.32 -1.51
CA ALA A 133 13.55 -7.73 -1.24
C ALA A 133 12.82 -8.17 -2.52
N LEU A 134 12.99 -7.44 -3.64
CA LEU A 134 12.44 -7.82 -4.94
C LEU A 134 12.99 -9.17 -5.42
N THR A 135 14.30 -9.38 -5.31
CA THR A 135 14.94 -10.65 -5.68
C THR A 135 14.38 -11.80 -4.87
N ASN A 136 14.29 -11.63 -3.53
CA ASN A 136 13.71 -12.62 -2.64
C ASN A 136 12.23 -12.90 -2.97
N ALA A 137 11.46 -11.86 -3.31
CA ALA A 137 10.06 -11.99 -3.71
C ALA A 137 9.91 -12.82 -5.00
N LYS A 138 10.73 -12.58 -6.02
CA LYS A 138 10.71 -13.33 -7.28
C LYS A 138 11.11 -14.80 -7.10
N ILE A 139 12.03 -15.08 -6.16
CA ILE A 139 12.41 -16.46 -5.82
C ILE A 139 11.27 -17.16 -5.08
N LYS A 140 10.68 -16.51 -4.08
CA LYS A 140 9.63 -17.12 -3.26
C LYS A 140 8.28 -17.23 -4.00
N TYR A 141 7.98 -16.29 -4.88
CA TYR A 141 6.72 -16.18 -5.58
C TYR A 141 6.92 -16.05 -7.11
N PRO A 142 7.51 -17.06 -7.78
CA PRO A 142 7.87 -16.96 -9.20
C PRO A 142 6.65 -16.73 -10.12
N GLU A 143 5.46 -17.17 -9.70
CA GLU A 143 4.21 -17.00 -10.45
C GLU A 143 3.49 -15.68 -10.20
N MET A 144 3.97 -14.86 -9.25
CA MET A 144 3.34 -13.58 -8.93
C MET A 144 3.99 -12.44 -9.71
N TRP A 145 3.21 -11.39 -9.93
CA TRP A 145 3.78 -10.15 -10.42
C TRP A 145 4.48 -9.40 -9.27
N CYS A 146 5.79 -9.20 -9.43
CA CYS A 146 6.63 -8.49 -8.46
C CYS A 146 7.36 -7.35 -9.14
N MET A 147 7.27 -6.14 -8.61
CA MET A 147 7.88 -4.93 -9.17
C MET A 147 8.44 -4.02 -8.07
N MET A 148 9.49 -3.29 -8.41
CA MET A 148 10.00 -2.17 -7.62
C MET A 148 9.73 -0.87 -8.36
N ALA A 149 9.36 0.17 -7.63
CA ALA A 149 9.28 1.54 -8.12
C ALA A 149 9.89 2.52 -7.10
N LYS A 150 10.23 3.72 -7.56
CA LYS A 150 10.52 4.87 -6.70
C LYS A 150 9.23 5.65 -6.51
N LEU A 151 8.94 6.10 -5.28
CA LEU A 151 7.86 7.04 -5.01
C LEU A 151 8.27 8.46 -5.42
N ILE A 152 7.31 9.22 -5.92
CA ILE A 152 7.47 10.60 -6.37
C ILE A 152 6.49 11.50 -5.65
#